data_f5bdfb3ce31fa222c8358f7307ee5e42
#
_entry.id   f5bdfb3ce31fa222c8358f7307ee5e42
#
_cell.length_a   1.000
_cell.length_b   1.000
_cell.length_c   1.000
_cell.angle_alpha   90.00
_cell.angle_beta   90.00
_cell.angle_gamma   90.00
#
_symmetry.space_group_name_H-M   'P 1'
#
loop_
_entity.id
_entity.type
_entity.pdbx_description
1 polymer ?
#
loop_
_entity_poly.entity_id
_entity_poly.type
_entity_poly.pdbx_seq_one_letter_code
_entity_poly.pdbx_strand_id
1 'polypeptide(L)'
;MTTSRRDFLKAAGAMAVLGSAGLAGCTGRAAQRQPSGPQLPNEPNYKGWFDGTDNYDYTHDMRGRSAVTIQVGSEGNMGEYGFGPAAVAVSPHTTVTWKWTGGGGDHNVVADQGTFNSGPPVAETGTTFEYTFDRPGVYKYVCEPHEAMGMKGAVFVALAQPTEGGTSA
;
A
#
# COMPACT_ATOMS: atom_id res chain seq x y z
N MET A 1 -8.77 43.77 -66.71
CA MET A 1 -7.42 43.59 -67.23
C MET A 1 -6.70 42.64 -66.28
N THR A 2 -6.84 41.35 -66.52
CA THR A 2 -5.96 40.43 -67.29
C THR A 2 -4.51 40.53 -66.87
N THR A 3 -4.05 39.49 -66.39
CA THR A 3 -2.81 38.73 -66.68
C THR A 3 -2.23 38.18 -65.38
N SER A 4 -2.01 37.02 -65.26
CA SER A 4 -1.53 35.78 -65.89
C SER A 4 -0.46 35.17 -65.02
N ARG A 5 -0.70 34.05 -64.54
CA ARG A 5 -0.09 32.73 -64.67
C ARG A 5 1.45 32.69 -64.86
N ARG A 6 1.99 31.82 -64.06
CA ARG A 6 3.05 30.87 -64.40
C ARG A 6 4.47 31.19 -63.94
N ASP A 7 4.89 30.14 -63.30
CA ASP A 7 6.23 29.58 -63.26
C ASP A 7 7.20 30.13 -62.20
N PHE A 8 7.39 29.32 -61.19
CA PHE A 8 8.73 28.82 -60.95
C PHE A 8 8.74 27.47 -60.22
N LEU A 9 9.24 26.52 -60.93
CA LEU A 9 9.56 25.18 -60.49
C LEU A 9 10.94 25.15 -59.82
N LYS A 10 11.08 24.25 -58.83
CA LYS A 10 12.28 23.53 -58.41
C LYS A 10 13.20 24.20 -57.40
N ALA A 11 13.07 23.72 -56.15
CA ALA A 11 14.25 23.33 -55.37
C ALA A 11 13.87 22.16 -54.45
N ALA A 12 14.49 21.03 -54.68
CA ALA A 12 14.42 19.85 -53.86
C ALA A 12 15.06 20.10 -52.51
N GLY A 13 14.31 19.95 -51.43
CA GLY A 13 14.83 19.96 -50.07
C GLY A 13 14.26 18.76 -49.35
N ALA A 14 15.10 17.78 -49.08
CA ALA A 14 14.76 16.61 -48.26
C ALA A 14 14.40 17.07 -46.88
N MET A 15 13.13 17.00 -46.47
CA MET A 15 12.72 17.15 -45.09
C MET A 15 12.57 15.76 -44.49
N ALA A 16 13.45 15.49 -43.54
CA ALA A 16 13.36 14.37 -42.63
C ALA A 16 12.02 14.47 -41.85
N VAL A 17 11.18 13.47 -42.04
CA VAL A 17 9.98 13.29 -41.25
C VAL A 17 10.41 12.83 -39.86
N LEU A 18 10.54 13.76 -38.93
CA LEU A 18 10.60 13.45 -37.51
C LEU A 18 9.18 13.03 -37.09
N GLY A 19 9.00 11.71 -37.04
CA GLY A 19 7.81 11.12 -36.44
C GLY A 19 7.69 11.56 -34.99
N SER A 20 6.76 12.47 -34.71
CA SER A 20 6.30 12.73 -33.36
C SER A 20 5.56 11.49 -32.87
N ALA A 21 6.28 10.60 -32.19
CA ALA A 21 5.67 9.58 -31.38
C ALA A 21 4.85 10.29 -30.31
N GLY A 22 3.53 10.35 -30.51
CA GLY A 22 2.58 10.77 -29.52
C GLY A 22 2.72 9.86 -28.30
N LEU A 23 3.31 10.38 -27.25
CA LEU A 23 3.20 9.78 -25.93
C LEU A 23 1.74 9.86 -25.54
N ALA A 24 0.99 8.79 -25.85
CA ALA A 24 -0.30 8.55 -25.19
C ALA A 24 0.01 8.45 -23.70
N GLY A 25 -0.16 9.56 -22.99
CA GLY A 25 -0.08 9.60 -21.56
C GLY A 25 -1.19 8.73 -21.00
N CYS A 26 -0.87 7.49 -20.67
CA CYS A 26 -1.65 6.74 -19.72
C CYS A 26 -1.56 7.51 -18.42
N THR A 27 -2.57 8.32 -18.13
CA THR A 27 -2.85 8.78 -16.78
C THR A 27 -3.39 7.60 -15.98
N GLY A 28 -2.60 6.54 -15.93
CA GLY A 28 -2.79 5.48 -14.97
C GLY A 28 -2.59 6.12 -13.61
N ARG A 29 -3.66 6.13 -12.81
CA ARG A 29 -3.58 6.35 -11.38
C ARG A 29 -2.37 5.55 -10.93
N ALA A 30 -1.32 6.22 -10.49
CA ALA A 30 -0.12 5.53 -10.02
C ALA A 30 -0.60 4.61 -8.89
N ALA A 31 -0.60 3.31 -9.16
CA ALA A 31 -0.92 2.32 -8.15
C ALA A 31 0.01 2.61 -6.98
N GLN A 32 -0.54 3.04 -5.87
CA GLN A 32 0.25 3.33 -4.67
C GLN A 32 0.84 2.00 -4.25
N ARG A 33 2.15 1.86 -4.54
CA ARG A 33 2.86 0.62 -4.23
C ARG A 33 2.77 0.40 -2.72
N GLN A 34 2.06 -0.64 -2.32
CA GLN A 34 1.96 -1.03 -0.93
C GLN A 34 3.37 -1.30 -0.37
N PRO A 35 3.67 -0.83 0.84
CA PRO A 35 4.87 -1.25 1.52
C PRO A 35 4.88 -2.78 1.61
N SER A 36 5.95 -3.41 1.20
CA SER A 36 6.07 -4.86 1.21
C SER A 36 7.38 -5.29 1.83
N GLY A 37 7.40 -6.45 2.41
CA GLY A 37 8.56 -7.16 2.93
C GLY A 37 8.52 -8.61 2.51
N PRO A 38 9.61 -9.37 2.71
CA PRO A 38 9.57 -10.80 2.50
C PRO A 38 8.56 -11.45 3.44
N GLN A 39 8.11 -12.65 3.11
CA GLN A 39 7.26 -13.45 3.99
C GLN A 39 7.99 -13.75 5.31
N LEU A 40 7.31 -13.60 6.42
CA LEU A 40 7.81 -13.98 7.73
C LEU A 40 7.97 -15.52 7.80
N PRO A 41 9.16 -16.07 8.07
CA PRO A 41 9.39 -17.52 8.02
C PRO A 41 8.51 -18.34 8.99
N ASN A 42 8.18 -17.78 10.14
CA ASN A 42 7.33 -18.41 11.16
C ASN A 42 6.23 -17.44 11.54
N GLU A 43 5.12 -17.51 10.81
CA GLU A 43 3.97 -16.66 11.08
C GLU A 43 3.28 -17.05 12.39
N PRO A 44 2.73 -16.09 13.14
CA PRO A 44 1.91 -16.40 14.29
C PRO A 44 0.60 -17.08 13.85
N ASN A 45 0.06 -17.91 14.72
CA ASN A 45 -1.27 -18.48 14.47
C ASN A 45 -2.35 -17.43 14.74
N TYR A 46 -2.95 -16.90 13.69
CA TYR A 46 -4.01 -15.89 13.76
C TYR A 46 -5.38 -16.49 14.11
N LYS A 47 -5.52 -17.83 14.22
CA LYS A 47 -6.76 -18.55 14.59
C LYS A 47 -7.95 -18.15 13.74
N GLY A 48 -7.80 -18.19 12.40
CA GLY A 48 -8.88 -17.86 11.45
C GLY A 48 -9.22 -16.37 11.36
N TRP A 49 -8.42 -15.48 11.93
CA TRP A 49 -8.66 -14.03 11.89
C TRP A 49 -8.88 -13.49 10.47
N PHE A 50 -8.09 -13.97 9.53
CA PHE A 50 -8.12 -13.55 8.14
C PHE A 50 -9.09 -14.35 7.27
N ASP A 51 -9.93 -15.21 7.86
CA ASP A 51 -10.99 -15.88 7.12
C ASP A 51 -11.92 -14.83 6.52
N GLY A 52 -12.07 -14.84 5.18
CA GLY A 52 -12.82 -13.83 4.43
C GLY A 52 -12.08 -12.51 4.17
N THR A 53 -10.77 -12.45 4.42
CA THR A 53 -9.90 -11.33 4.02
C THR A 53 -9.12 -11.75 2.79
N ASP A 54 -9.53 -11.31 1.59
CA ASP A 54 -8.98 -11.80 0.32
C ASP A 54 -7.60 -11.20 -0.03
N ASN A 55 -7.25 -10.06 0.56
CA ASN A 55 -5.95 -9.42 0.37
C ASN A 55 -4.90 -9.82 1.43
N TYR A 56 -5.20 -10.81 2.27
CA TYR A 56 -4.19 -11.43 3.11
C TYR A 56 -3.51 -12.57 2.35
N ASP A 57 -2.21 -12.47 2.14
CA ASP A 57 -1.37 -13.49 1.49
C ASP A 57 -0.39 -14.15 2.49
N TYR A 58 0.29 -13.33 3.28
CA TYR A 58 1.21 -13.72 4.34
C TYR A 58 1.53 -12.50 5.25
N THR A 59 2.24 -12.76 6.33
CA THR A 59 2.77 -11.69 7.18
C THR A 59 4.07 -11.14 6.59
N HIS A 60 4.06 -9.86 6.20
CA HIS A 60 5.23 -9.17 5.66
C HIS A 60 6.26 -8.88 6.76
N ASP A 61 7.47 -9.37 6.63
CA ASP A 61 8.55 -9.11 7.58
C ASP A 61 9.10 -7.69 7.41
N MET A 62 8.74 -6.82 8.33
CA MET A 62 9.17 -5.43 8.41
C MET A 62 10.06 -5.17 9.64
N ARG A 63 10.51 -6.23 10.33
CA ARG A 63 11.35 -6.10 11.52
C ARG A 63 12.65 -5.36 11.22
N GLY A 64 13.18 -4.65 12.21
CA GLY A 64 14.38 -3.82 12.06
C GLY A 64 14.11 -2.44 11.45
N ARG A 65 12.88 -2.14 11.05
CA ARG A 65 12.48 -0.79 10.63
C ARG A 65 11.97 -0.01 11.84
N SER A 66 12.32 1.28 11.92
CA SER A 66 11.80 2.16 12.97
C SER A 66 10.36 2.62 12.70
N ALA A 67 9.96 2.63 11.43
CA ALA A 67 8.62 3.01 11.01
C ALA A 67 8.13 2.12 9.86
N VAL A 68 6.81 1.83 9.85
CA VAL A 68 6.12 1.05 8.83
C VAL A 68 4.83 1.76 8.48
N THR A 69 4.50 1.84 7.20
CA THR A 69 3.22 2.39 6.74
C THR A 69 2.29 1.27 6.29
N ILE A 70 1.02 1.35 6.66
CA ILE A 70 -0.07 0.50 6.17
C ILE A 70 -1.08 1.41 5.47
N GLN A 71 -1.46 1.07 4.26
CA GLN A 71 -2.49 1.81 3.52
C GLN A 71 -3.87 1.41 4.02
N VAL A 72 -4.79 2.37 4.17
CA VAL A 72 -6.19 2.19 4.53
C VAL A 72 -7.04 2.50 3.30
N GLY A 73 -7.92 1.57 2.90
CA GLY A 73 -8.62 1.64 1.62
C GLY A 73 -7.74 1.16 0.47
N SER A 74 -6.95 0.11 0.69
CA SER A 74 -6.25 -0.63 -0.36
C SER A 74 -7.21 -1.55 -1.09
N GLU A 75 -6.84 -1.94 -2.31
CA GLU A 75 -7.56 -2.98 -3.04
C GLU A 75 -7.62 -4.28 -2.22
N GLY A 76 -8.80 -4.87 -2.13
CA GLY A 76 -9.13 -6.08 -1.40
C GLY A 76 -10.60 -6.16 -1.04
N ASN A 77 -11.08 -7.37 -0.78
CA ASN A 77 -12.45 -7.64 -0.33
C ASN A 77 -13.52 -7.10 -1.29
N MET A 78 -13.30 -7.34 -2.60
CA MET A 78 -14.16 -6.92 -3.72
C MET A 78 -14.25 -5.40 -3.95
N GLY A 79 -13.25 -4.64 -3.50
CA GLY A 79 -13.18 -3.19 -3.68
C GLY A 79 -11.91 -2.62 -3.04
N GLU A 80 -11.99 -1.39 -2.59
CA GLU A 80 -10.91 -0.73 -1.85
C GLU A 80 -11.17 -0.84 -0.33
N TYR A 81 -11.49 -2.07 0.12
CA TYR A 81 -11.83 -2.42 1.51
C TYR A 81 -10.73 -3.25 2.17
N GLY A 82 -9.48 -2.91 1.91
CA GLY A 82 -8.31 -3.60 2.47
C GLY A 82 -7.41 -2.69 3.30
N PHE A 83 -6.67 -3.31 4.20
CA PHE A 83 -5.43 -2.76 4.75
C PHE A 83 -4.26 -3.31 3.93
N GLY A 84 -3.37 -2.46 3.50
CA GLY A 84 -2.26 -2.87 2.64
C GLY A 84 -0.87 -2.54 3.19
N PRO A 85 -0.09 -3.55 3.60
CA PRO A 85 -0.41 -4.99 3.68
C PRO A 85 -1.39 -5.32 4.82
N ALA A 86 -2.11 -6.46 4.68
CA ALA A 86 -3.06 -6.89 5.72
C ALA A 86 -2.34 -7.31 7.01
N ALA A 87 -1.16 -7.93 6.93
CA ALA A 87 -0.38 -8.34 8.08
C ALA A 87 1.10 -7.94 7.95
N VAL A 88 1.64 -7.40 9.03
CA VAL A 88 3.06 -7.03 9.14
C VAL A 88 3.67 -7.56 10.44
N ALA A 89 4.94 -7.98 10.38
CA ALA A 89 5.76 -8.25 11.54
C ALA A 89 6.72 -7.07 11.76
N VAL A 90 6.76 -6.56 12.96
CA VAL A 90 7.62 -5.42 13.36
C VAL A 90 8.41 -5.75 14.61
N SER A 91 9.47 -4.99 14.88
CA SER A 91 10.20 -5.04 16.15
C SER A 91 9.51 -4.18 17.22
N PRO A 92 9.74 -4.43 18.52
CA PRO A 92 9.36 -3.47 19.57
C PRO A 92 9.88 -2.05 19.27
N HIS A 93 9.14 -1.05 19.69
CA HIS A 93 9.39 0.38 19.47
C HIS A 93 9.27 0.83 18.01
N THR A 94 8.67 0.00 17.15
CA THR A 94 8.32 0.41 15.79
C THR A 94 7.03 1.24 15.82
N THR A 95 7.04 2.39 15.14
CA THR A 95 5.83 3.17 14.87
C THR A 95 5.18 2.68 13.58
N VAL A 96 3.91 2.28 13.67
CA VAL A 96 3.09 1.97 12.50
C VAL A 96 2.20 3.17 12.20
N THR A 97 2.26 3.62 10.95
CA THR A 97 1.43 4.70 10.41
C THR A 97 0.39 4.10 9.47
N TRP A 98 -0.88 4.20 9.79
CA TRP A 98 -1.97 3.93 8.87
C TRP A 98 -2.25 5.20 8.07
N LYS A 99 -2.26 5.07 6.73
CA LYS A 99 -2.44 6.19 5.80
C LYS A 99 -3.59 5.92 4.85
N TRP A 100 -4.59 6.80 4.85
CA TRP A 100 -5.76 6.69 3.99
C TRP A 100 -5.43 6.98 2.53
N THR A 101 -5.89 6.10 1.64
CA THR A 101 -5.77 6.25 0.19
C THR A 101 -6.86 7.13 -0.41
N GLY A 102 -8.00 7.24 0.30
CA GLY A 102 -9.23 7.88 -0.17
C GLY A 102 -10.14 6.96 -0.97
N GLY A 103 -9.78 5.66 -1.09
CA GLY A 103 -10.59 4.66 -1.76
C GLY A 103 -11.52 3.93 -0.79
N GLY A 104 -12.63 3.38 -1.28
CA GLY A 104 -13.55 2.53 -0.52
C GLY A 104 -14.52 3.26 0.43
N GLY A 105 -14.49 4.59 0.49
CA GLY A 105 -15.34 5.39 1.39
C GLY A 105 -14.72 5.59 2.78
N ASP A 106 -15.57 5.62 3.81
CA ASP A 106 -15.17 5.94 5.16
C ASP A 106 -14.51 4.73 5.87
N HIS A 107 -13.33 4.91 6.42
CA HIS A 107 -12.57 3.89 7.13
C HIS A 107 -12.08 4.38 8.49
N ASN A 108 -11.92 3.44 9.41
CA ASN A 108 -11.17 3.63 10.65
C ASN A 108 -10.25 2.43 10.93
N VAL A 109 -9.48 2.53 12.01
CA VAL A 109 -8.55 1.49 12.47
C VAL A 109 -8.82 1.28 13.95
N VAL A 110 -9.40 0.15 14.30
CA VAL A 110 -9.80 -0.15 15.67
C VAL A 110 -9.24 -1.50 16.10
N ALA A 111 -8.43 -1.51 17.14
CA ALA A 111 -7.89 -2.75 17.71
C ALA A 111 -8.98 -3.59 18.36
N ASP A 112 -9.02 -4.89 18.04
CA ASP A 112 -9.95 -5.88 18.60
C ASP A 112 -9.97 -5.87 20.17
N GLN A 113 -8.80 -5.64 20.76
CA GLN A 113 -8.65 -5.58 22.23
C GLN A 113 -8.64 -4.16 22.80
N GLY A 114 -9.02 -3.15 22.00
CA GLY A 114 -9.11 -1.76 22.45
C GLY A 114 -7.76 -1.08 22.70
N THR A 115 -6.64 -1.65 22.21
CA THR A 115 -5.30 -1.11 22.45
C THR A 115 -5.09 0.23 21.74
N PHE A 116 -5.71 0.42 20.58
CA PHE A 116 -5.67 1.67 19.80
C PHE A 116 -6.97 1.84 18.99
N ASN A 117 -7.28 3.11 18.68
CA ASN A 117 -8.45 3.48 17.89
C ASN A 117 -8.17 4.81 17.18
N SER A 118 -8.35 4.86 15.85
CA SER A 118 -8.15 6.08 15.06
C SER A 118 -9.29 7.09 15.15
N GLY A 119 -10.37 6.74 15.87
CA GLY A 119 -11.57 7.57 15.98
C GLY A 119 -12.66 7.22 14.96
N PRO A 120 -13.59 8.15 14.70
CA PRO A 120 -14.67 7.96 13.73
C PRO A 120 -14.15 7.64 12.34
N PRO A 121 -14.91 6.84 11.52
CA PRO A 121 -14.55 6.60 10.14
C PRO A 121 -14.48 7.89 9.31
N VAL A 122 -13.45 7.98 8.45
CA VAL A 122 -13.22 9.11 7.53
C VAL A 122 -12.75 8.62 6.16
N ALA A 123 -13.03 9.39 5.10
CA ALA A 123 -12.64 9.07 3.72
C ALA A 123 -11.48 9.91 3.18
N GLU A 124 -11.01 10.93 3.93
CA GLU A 124 -10.07 11.92 3.41
C GLU A 124 -8.70 11.31 3.08
N THR A 125 -8.30 11.42 1.80
CA THR A 125 -6.99 10.99 1.32
C THR A 125 -5.87 11.68 2.08
N GLY A 126 -4.89 10.89 2.53
CA GLY A 126 -3.72 11.42 3.24
C GLY A 126 -3.92 11.56 4.74
N THR A 127 -5.12 11.32 5.27
CA THR A 127 -5.31 11.14 6.72
C THR A 127 -4.34 10.10 7.24
N THR A 128 -3.77 10.32 8.42
CA THR A 128 -2.85 9.40 9.09
C THR A 128 -3.25 9.15 10.53
N PHE A 129 -3.02 7.93 10.98
CA PHE A 129 -3.08 7.54 12.37
C PHE A 129 -1.82 6.76 12.72
N GLU A 130 -1.24 6.99 13.89
CA GLU A 130 0.02 6.38 14.30
C GLU A 130 -0.10 5.70 15.65
N TYR A 131 0.57 4.57 15.79
CA TYR A 131 0.70 3.88 17.07
C TYR A 131 2.09 3.23 17.16
N THR A 132 2.76 3.40 18.31
CA THR A 132 4.06 2.78 18.59
C THR A 132 3.86 1.50 19.40
N PHE A 133 4.41 0.40 18.92
CA PHE A 133 4.27 -0.91 19.53
C PHE A 133 5.48 -1.24 20.41
N ASP A 134 5.30 -1.20 21.72
CA ASP A 134 6.39 -1.41 22.69
C ASP A 134 6.51 -2.86 23.15
N ARG A 135 5.43 -3.63 23.10
CA ARG A 135 5.36 -4.97 23.66
C ARG A 135 5.17 -6.03 22.60
N PRO A 136 5.91 -7.18 22.68
CA PRO A 136 5.65 -8.32 21.81
C PRO A 136 4.21 -8.82 21.91
N GLY A 137 3.66 -9.29 20.80
CA GLY A 137 2.30 -9.81 20.72
C GLY A 137 1.67 -9.70 19.34
N VAL A 138 0.47 -10.22 19.21
CA VAL A 138 -0.36 -10.09 18.01
C VAL A 138 -1.46 -9.08 18.28
N TYR A 139 -1.47 -8.00 17.53
CA TYR A 139 -2.43 -6.92 17.62
C TYR A 139 -3.34 -6.97 16.39
N LYS A 140 -4.54 -7.51 16.56
CA LYS A 140 -5.58 -7.59 15.54
C LYS A 140 -6.38 -6.31 15.50
N TYR A 141 -6.82 -5.89 14.32
CA TYR A 141 -7.63 -4.67 14.16
C TYR A 141 -8.54 -4.77 12.94
N VAL A 142 -9.60 -4.00 12.96
CA VAL A 142 -10.63 -3.95 11.90
C VAL A 142 -10.87 -2.51 11.43
N CYS A 143 -11.52 -2.40 10.29
CA CYS A 143 -12.28 -1.22 9.93
C CYS A 143 -13.75 -1.51 10.29
N GLU A 144 -14.31 -0.83 11.29
CA GLU A 144 -15.65 -1.13 11.80
C GLU A 144 -16.74 -1.12 10.71
N PRO A 145 -16.83 -0.12 9.79
CA PRO A 145 -17.84 -0.15 8.73
C PRO A 145 -17.71 -1.33 7.76
N HIS A 146 -16.51 -1.89 7.61
CA HIS A 146 -16.21 -2.90 6.59
C HIS A 146 -15.69 -4.24 7.15
N GLU A 147 -15.81 -4.46 8.47
CA GLU A 147 -15.38 -5.71 9.11
C GLU A 147 -16.08 -6.93 8.52
N ALA A 148 -17.40 -6.84 8.30
CA ALA A 148 -18.18 -7.91 7.71
C ALA A 148 -17.78 -8.23 6.25
N MET A 149 -17.12 -7.31 5.57
CA MET A 149 -16.58 -7.50 4.22
C MET A 149 -15.18 -8.10 4.22
N GLY A 150 -14.57 -8.28 5.39
CA GLY A 150 -13.22 -8.81 5.54
C GLY A 150 -12.13 -7.74 5.69
N MET A 151 -12.45 -6.48 5.93
CA MET A 151 -11.45 -5.43 6.15
C MET A 151 -10.81 -5.56 7.53
N LYS A 152 -9.81 -6.44 7.62
CA LYS A 152 -9.10 -6.82 8.83
C LYS A 152 -7.60 -6.71 8.65
N GLY A 153 -6.89 -6.46 9.73
CA GLY A 153 -5.44 -6.42 9.72
C GLY A 153 -4.83 -6.97 11.00
N ALA A 154 -3.51 -7.16 10.98
CA ALA A 154 -2.75 -7.54 12.17
C ALA A 154 -1.33 -6.96 12.14
N VAL A 155 -0.85 -6.53 13.31
CA VAL A 155 0.54 -6.25 13.58
C VAL A 155 1.07 -7.30 14.53
N PHE A 156 2.07 -8.07 14.09
CA PHE A 156 2.80 -9.00 14.93
C PHE A 156 4.09 -8.34 15.40
N VAL A 157 4.18 -8.04 16.69
CA VAL A 157 5.39 -7.50 17.31
C VAL A 157 6.25 -8.67 17.79
N ALA A 158 7.33 -8.93 17.06
CA ALA A 158 8.26 -10.01 17.35
C ALA A 158 9.61 -9.46 17.78
N LEU A 159 10.24 -10.11 18.75
CA LEU A 159 11.64 -9.83 19.07
C LEU A 159 12.50 -10.07 17.81
N ALA A 160 13.48 -9.20 17.57
CA ALA A 160 14.46 -9.45 16.51
C ALA A 160 15.08 -10.84 16.78
N GLN A 161 15.06 -11.70 15.77
CA GLN A 161 15.82 -12.95 15.86
C GLN A 161 17.29 -12.55 16.04
N PRO A 162 18.03 -13.15 16.95
CA PRO A 162 19.48 -12.99 16.95
C PRO A 162 19.93 -13.41 15.54
N THR A 163 20.61 -12.52 14.84
CA THR A 163 21.36 -12.94 13.65
C THR A 163 22.32 -13.99 14.15
N GLU A 164 22.14 -15.25 13.77
CA GLU A 164 23.16 -16.27 14.00
C GLU A 164 24.41 -15.74 13.30
N GLY A 165 25.27 -15.14 14.11
CA GLY A 165 26.57 -14.65 13.68
C GLY A 165 27.30 -15.82 13.07
N GLY A 166 27.58 -15.74 11.77
CA GLY A 166 28.44 -16.70 11.10
C GLY A 166 29.72 -16.87 11.91
N THR A 167 29.84 -18.00 12.54
CA THR A 167 31.12 -18.47 13.10
C THR A 167 32.02 -18.75 11.91
N SER A 168 32.80 -17.73 11.54
CA SER A 168 33.98 -17.99 10.69
C SER A 168 34.99 -18.73 11.55
N ALA A 169 35.13 -20.00 11.30
CA ALA A 169 36.30 -20.78 11.71
C ALA A 169 37.38 -20.66 10.64
#